data_7013c11cf79509e66849d1e57e45283e
#
_entry.id   7013c11cf79509e66849d1e57e45283e
#
_cell.length_a   1.000
_cell.length_b   1.000
_cell.length_c   1.000
_cell.angle_alpha   90.00
_cell.angle_beta   90.00
_cell.angle_gamma   90.00
#
_symmetry.space_group_name_H-M   'P 1'
#
loop_
_entity.id
_entity.type
_entity.pdbx_description
1 polymer ?
#
loop_
_entity_poly.entity_id
_entity_poly.type
_entity_poly.pdbx_seq_one_letter_code
_entity_poly.pdbx_strand_id
1 'polypeptide(L)'
;MEKGYETSTTSLPVTQKLSEQEHPTRRYQRIHSYEPKSRLNLGFFDTMMMQLTFQTSGAVIGMPFAFATMGYVFALLVLVIYIILCMIVVKLVADVQLRTRDAKGEEYTQPCTTLGDIGERLGGRVGRYLLRSFQLANLYALLMVMLNLMATSVQYIANSPWNCLGYWTLILFAFMIVVLQCIKVWKHNALLAYGGSLLVCIKTLVLLPWAYSIYQGDIKALPSYVGDAKPFLAPSGYNDWYDFSMGLSSIIWGIAPIFIQTELTWEMKDPGQTKKATWAALVGFGTLYAIAGLTGSLMLGYPISSPVTLMFPREGLSITLNAFVFFASIIDYIAGALVVNDFQRSLLMSMSPWCQTVILAKEKSSKMFKYLIHFLFTLPSSVLALIVTLCIPDFEVLTSIVVAFTVSGSQTCLPTMAWYYGLKLFKLSKEQQKNWVGNPSFHVITVVGLIITGYLVAGSMYSFVDTYILSDDGPSFFCDS
;
A
#
# COMPACT_ATOMS: atom_id res chain seq x y z
N MET A 1 39.64 39.96 43.74
CA MET A 1 38.38 39.30 44.02
C MET A 1 38.20 38.17 43.03
N GLU A 2 38.79 37.02 43.38
CA GLU A 2 38.67 35.79 42.65
C GLU A 2 37.46 35.00 43.16
N LYS A 3 36.58 34.60 42.29
CA LYS A 3 35.51 33.61 42.59
C LYS A 3 35.82 32.32 41.89
N GLY A 4 36.27 31.31 42.65
CA GLY A 4 36.48 29.97 42.21
C GLY A 4 35.20 29.28 41.76
N TYR A 5 35.28 28.56 40.64
CA TYR A 5 34.29 27.60 40.22
C TYR A 5 34.70 26.21 40.73
N GLU A 6 33.94 25.70 41.70
CA GLU A 6 34.02 24.31 42.12
C GLU A 6 33.31 23.43 41.10
N THR A 7 34.05 22.59 40.41
CA THR A 7 33.52 21.49 39.56
C THR A 7 33.23 20.29 40.45
N SER A 8 31.97 20.09 40.80
CA SER A 8 31.52 18.85 41.44
C SER A 8 31.35 17.75 40.42
N THR A 9 32.34 16.88 40.31
CA THR A 9 32.25 15.60 39.63
C THR A 9 31.49 14.63 40.52
N THR A 10 30.17 14.49 40.31
CA THR A 10 29.39 13.42 40.89
C THR A 10 29.53 12.18 40.00
N SER A 11 30.40 11.24 40.42
CA SER A 11 30.50 9.87 39.91
C SER A 11 29.20 9.12 40.20
N LEU A 12 28.47 8.76 39.17
CA LEU A 12 27.33 7.84 39.23
C LEU A 12 27.83 6.41 39.58
N PRO A 13 27.23 5.71 40.53
CA PRO A 13 27.62 4.35 40.85
C PRO A 13 27.15 3.39 39.74
N VAL A 14 28.10 2.87 39.01
CA VAL A 14 27.91 1.71 38.14
C VAL A 14 27.88 0.48 39.04
N THR A 15 26.72 -0.01 39.36
CA THR A 15 26.37 -1.41 39.66
C THR A 15 24.99 -1.49 40.33
N GLN A 16 23.93 -1.38 39.51
CA GLN A 16 22.67 -2.01 39.90
C GLN A 16 22.63 -3.40 39.24
N LYS A 17 22.86 -4.43 40.07
CA LYS A 17 22.53 -5.81 39.74
C LYS A 17 21.06 -5.84 39.30
N LEU A 18 20.84 -6.19 38.04
CA LEU A 18 19.52 -6.47 37.47
C LEU A 18 18.90 -7.62 38.27
N SER A 19 17.94 -7.34 39.13
CA SER A 19 17.12 -8.36 39.76
C SER A 19 16.26 -9.04 38.69
N GLU A 20 16.36 -10.35 38.60
CA GLU A 20 15.83 -11.23 37.55
C GLU A 20 14.30 -11.38 37.49
N GLN A 21 13.53 -10.45 38.03
CA GLN A 21 12.06 -10.49 38.02
C GLN A 21 11.40 -9.18 37.58
N GLU A 22 11.94 -8.53 36.55
CA GLU A 22 11.16 -7.47 35.92
C GLU A 22 10.02 -8.10 35.08
N HIS A 23 8.79 -7.78 35.46
CA HIS A 23 7.57 -8.13 34.74
C HIS A 23 7.72 -7.79 33.25
N PRO A 24 7.35 -8.69 32.30
CA PRO A 24 7.56 -8.46 30.86
C PRO A 24 7.00 -7.13 30.33
N THR A 25 6.01 -6.56 31.00
CA THR A 25 5.47 -5.23 30.70
C THR A 25 6.45 -4.08 30.98
N ARG A 26 7.31 -4.15 32.02
CA ARG A 26 8.33 -3.11 32.29
C ARG A 26 9.50 -3.19 31.31
N ARG A 27 9.84 -4.39 30.86
CA ARG A 27 10.86 -4.59 29.79
C ARG A 27 10.39 -3.97 28.47
N TYR A 28 9.10 -4.08 28.17
CA TYR A 28 8.46 -3.48 27.00
C TYR A 28 8.45 -1.94 27.06
N GLN A 29 8.25 -1.33 28.23
CA GLN A 29 8.28 0.11 28.42
C GLN A 29 9.66 0.73 28.17
N ARG A 30 10.76 0.03 28.49
CA ARG A 30 12.13 0.49 28.18
C ARG A 30 12.47 0.43 26.69
N ILE A 31 11.90 -0.52 25.96
CA ILE A 31 12.16 -0.68 24.53
C ILE A 31 11.49 0.44 23.71
N HIS A 32 10.42 1.01 24.22
CA HIS A 32 9.65 2.06 23.55
C HIS A 32 9.82 3.47 24.13
N SER A 33 10.82 3.72 24.98
CA SER A 33 11.29 5.09 25.28
C SER A 33 12.05 5.67 24.06
N TYR A 34 11.54 5.39 22.86
CA TYR A 34 11.86 6.12 21.66
C TYR A 34 11.38 7.55 21.89
N GLU A 35 12.29 8.51 21.91
CA GLU A 35 11.89 9.92 21.81
C GLU A 35 10.89 10.00 20.67
N PRO A 36 9.66 10.49 20.89
CA PRO A 36 8.71 10.58 19.82
C PRO A 36 9.40 11.37 18.71
N LYS A 37 9.64 10.74 17.57
CA LYS A 37 10.03 11.46 16.35
C LYS A 37 9.14 12.67 16.33
N SER A 38 9.67 13.86 16.22
CA SER A 38 8.91 15.10 16.17
C SER A 38 7.73 14.86 15.23
N ARG A 39 6.51 14.82 15.78
CA ARG A 39 5.29 14.59 14.99
C ARG A 39 5.31 15.61 13.86
N LEU A 40 5.07 15.16 12.65
CA LEU A 40 5.10 16.03 11.45
C LEU A 40 4.03 17.11 11.50
N ASN A 41 3.06 16.99 12.44
CA ASN A 41 1.91 17.87 12.56
C ASN A 41 1.12 17.96 11.23
N LEU A 42 0.90 16.82 10.57
CA LEU A 42 0.11 16.76 9.34
C LEU A 42 -1.28 17.31 9.58
N GLY A 43 -1.73 18.19 8.71
CA GLY A 43 -3.10 18.68 8.67
C GLY A 43 -4.06 17.67 8.04
N PHE A 44 -5.34 17.99 8.06
CA PHE A 44 -6.38 17.23 7.39
C PHE A 44 -6.08 17.02 5.90
N PHE A 45 -5.77 18.11 5.19
CA PHE A 45 -5.48 18.07 3.75
C PHE A 45 -4.18 17.33 3.44
N ASP A 46 -3.13 17.46 4.26
CA ASP A 46 -1.89 16.72 4.07
C ASP A 46 -2.13 15.22 4.10
N THR A 47 -2.88 14.76 5.10
CA THR A 47 -3.23 13.34 5.26
C THR A 47 -4.10 12.85 4.11
N MET A 48 -5.10 13.64 3.70
CA MET A 48 -5.97 13.32 2.57
C MET A 48 -5.17 13.18 1.27
N MET A 49 -4.26 14.14 0.97
CA MET A 49 -3.44 14.12 -0.24
C MET A 49 -2.42 12.99 -0.24
N MET A 50 -1.81 12.69 0.91
CA MET A 50 -0.92 11.53 1.03
C MET A 50 -1.65 10.22 0.76
N GLN A 51 -2.86 10.06 1.30
CA GLN A 51 -3.71 8.90 1.02
C GLN A 51 -4.11 8.83 -0.46
N LEU A 52 -4.50 9.96 -1.04
CA LEU A 52 -4.89 10.05 -2.44
C LEU A 52 -3.74 9.62 -3.36
N THR A 53 -2.55 10.18 -3.19
CA THR A 53 -1.38 9.84 -4.02
C THR A 53 -1.02 8.38 -3.88
N PHE A 54 -0.88 7.90 -2.64
CA PHE A 54 -0.43 6.55 -2.34
C PHE A 54 -1.34 5.44 -2.91
N GLN A 55 -2.62 5.73 -3.12
CA GLN A 55 -3.56 4.76 -3.66
C GLN A 55 -3.74 4.87 -5.19
N THR A 56 -3.59 6.06 -5.79
CA THR A 56 -4.10 6.29 -7.13
C THR A 56 -3.07 6.20 -8.25
N SER A 57 -1.77 6.27 -7.98
CA SER A 57 -0.79 6.44 -9.05
C SER A 57 -0.74 5.26 -10.03
N GLY A 58 -0.73 4.04 -9.53
CA GLY A 58 -0.74 2.82 -10.35
C GLY A 58 -2.14 2.28 -10.64
N ALA A 59 -3.03 2.30 -9.64
CA ALA A 59 -4.33 1.65 -9.75
C ALA A 59 -5.26 2.28 -10.81
N VAL A 60 -5.19 3.60 -11.00
CA VAL A 60 -6.03 4.32 -11.99
C VAL A 60 -5.88 3.77 -13.41
N ILE A 61 -4.68 3.35 -13.82
CA ILE A 61 -4.42 2.86 -15.18
C ILE A 61 -4.83 1.40 -15.39
N GLY A 62 -5.12 0.67 -14.30
CA GLY A 62 -5.72 -0.67 -14.33
C GLY A 62 -7.26 -0.65 -14.33
N MET A 63 -7.90 0.49 -13.97
CA MET A 63 -9.36 0.57 -13.87
C MET A 63 -10.10 0.33 -15.20
N PRO A 64 -9.62 0.81 -16.37
CA PRO A 64 -10.26 0.50 -17.64
C PRO A 64 -10.37 -1.01 -17.91
N PHE A 65 -9.32 -1.76 -17.60
CA PHE A 65 -9.31 -3.22 -17.68
C PHE A 65 -10.37 -3.84 -16.75
N ALA A 66 -10.39 -3.44 -15.48
CA ALA A 66 -11.35 -3.95 -14.52
C ALA A 66 -12.82 -3.70 -14.95
N PHE A 67 -13.09 -2.51 -15.51
CA PHE A 67 -14.43 -2.16 -15.98
C PHE A 67 -14.80 -2.88 -17.28
N ALA A 68 -13.83 -3.18 -18.14
CA ALA A 68 -14.06 -3.94 -19.35
C ALA A 68 -14.32 -5.43 -19.07
N THR A 69 -13.53 -6.06 -18.20
CA THR A 69 -13.64 -7.48 -17.87
C THR A 69 -14.87 -7.82 -17.04
N MET A 70 -15.27 -6.93 -16.11
CA MET A 70 -16.42 -7.15 -15.23
C MET A 70 -17.74 -6.62 -15.81
N GLY A 71 -17.69 -5.78 -16.84
CA GLY A 71 -18.79 -4.97 -17.30
C GLY A 71 -18.90 -3.66 -16.50
N TYR A 72 -19.05 -2.54 -17.21
CA TYR A 72 -18.89 -1.22 -16.61
C TYR A 72 -19.90 -0.87 -15.50
N VAL A 73 -21.16 -1.34 -15.59
CA VAL A 73 -22.16 -1.13 -14.51
C VAL A 73 -21.84 -2.00 -13.31
N PHE A 74 -21.48 -3.25 -13.53
CA PHE A 74 -21.16 -4.16 -12.43
C PHE A 74 -19.89 -3.73 -11.70
N ALA A 75 -18.84 -3.36 -12.44
CA ALA A 75 -17.59 -2.82 -11.87
C ALA A 75 -17.84 -1.55 -11.04
N LEU A 76 -18.71 -0.65 -11.51
CA LEU A 76 -19.09 0.55 -10.76
C LEU A 76 -19.82 0.20 -9.45
N LEU A 77 -20.75 -0.76 -9.48
CA LEU A 77 -21.42 -1.24 -8.27
C LEU A 77 -20.44 -1.84 -7.27
N VAL A 78 -19.52 -2.69 -7.74
CA VAL A 78 -18.47 -3.29 -6.91
C VAL A 78 -17.59 -2.21 -6.31
N LEU A 79 -17.16 -1.24 -7.10
CA LEU A 79 -16.35 -0.10 -6.64
C LEU A 79 -17.04 0.65 -5.49
N VAL A 80 -18.32 0.99 -5.65
CA VAL A 80 -19.10 1.72 -4.63
C VAL A 80 -19.25 0.87 -3.36
N ILE A 81 -19.63 -0.40 -3.50
CA ILE A 81 -19.78 -1.32 -2.36
C ILE A 81 -18.46 -1.44 -1.61
N TYR A 82 -17.35 -1.59 -2.35
CA TYR A 82 -16.04 -1.77 -1.75
C TYR A 82 -15.54 -0.51 -1.04
N ILE A 83 -15.81 0.69 -1.57
CA ILE A 83 -15.55 1.97 -0.88
C ILE A 83 -16.31 2.02 0.45
N ILE A 84 -17.60 1.63 0.47
CA ILE A 84 -18.38 1.61 1.70
C ILE A 84 -17.79 0.62 2.72
N LEU A 85 -17.38 -0.56 2.29
CA LEU A 85 -16.72 -1.55 3.14
C LEU A 85 -15.41 -0.98 3.72
N CYS A 86 -14.60 -0.34 2.89
CA CYS A 86 -13.37 0.30 3.35
C CYS A 86 -13.63 1.44 4.35
N MET A 87 -14.68 2.24 4.16
CA MET A 87 -15.08 3.28 5.13
C MET A 87 -15.40 2.67 6.50
N ILE A 88 -16.05 1.52 6.53
CA ILE A 88 -16.35 0.79 7.77
C ILE A 88 -15.07 0.31 8.45
N VAL A 89 -14.15 -0.30 7.68
CA VAL A 89 -12.87 -0.79 8.21
C VAL A 89 -11.99 0.38 8.69
N VAL A 90 -11.91 1.47 7.95
CA VAL A 90 -11.22 2.71 8.34
C VAL A 90 -11.75 3.26 9.66
N LYS A 91 -13.08 3.28 9.84
CA LYS A 91 -13.70 3.68 11.11
C LYS A 91 -13.27 2.75 12.24
N LEU A 92 -13.30 1.44 12.02
CA LEU A 92 -12.90 0.45 13.02
C LEU A 92 -11.43 0.66 13.44
N VAL A 93 -10.52 0.79 12.47
CA VAL A 93 -9.09 1.04 12.72
C VAL A 93 -8.90 2.31 13.54
N ALA A 94 -9.53 3.42 13.14
CA ALA A 94 -9.44 4.69 13.86
C ALA A 94 -10.02 4.60 15.28
N ASP A 95 -11.17 3.96 15.46
CA ASP A 95 -11.82 3.81 16.76
C ASP A 95 -10.98 2.95 17.73
N VAL A 96 -10.27 1.93 17.23
CA VAL A 96 -9.33 1.12 18.04
C VAL A 96 -8.04 1.89 18.34
N GLN A 97 -7.50 2.59 17.36
CA GLN A 97 -6.26 3.35 17.49
C GLN A 97 -6.37 4.50 18.50
N LEU A 98 -7.48 5.22 18.47
CA LEU A 98 -7.71 6.39 19.32
C LEU A 98 -8.18 6.05 20.75
N ARG A 99 -8.42 4.79 21.06
CA ARG A 99 -8.77 4.39 22.41
C ARG A 99 -7.60 4.58 23.36
N THR A 100 -7.89 5.23 24.48
CA THR A 100 -6.91 5.47 25.54
C THR A 100 -6.95 4.40 26.63
N ARG A 101 -8.07 3.63 26.72
CA ARG A 101 -8.29 2.65 27.79
C ARG A 101 -8.64 1.28 27.24
N ASP A 102 -8.16 0.27 27.95
CA ASP A 102 -8.49 -1.14 27.66
C ASP A 102 -9.90 -1.51 28.17
N ALA A 103 -10.25 -2.79 28.04
CA ALA A 103 -11.52 -3.32 28.51
C ALA A 103 -11.71 -3.32 30.03
N LYS A 104 -10.63 -3.19 30.80
CA LYS A 104 -10.64 -3.14 32.25
C LYS A 104 -10.70 -1.70 32.77
N GLY A 105 -10.63 -0.71 31.87
CA GLY A 105 -10.56 0.70 32.22
C GLY A 105 -9.15 1.20 32.51
N GLU A 106 -8.12 0.35 32.36
CA GLU A 106 -6.72 0.72 32.50
C GLU A 106 -6.24 1.50 31.27
N GLU A 107 -5.47 2.57 31.50
CA GLU A 107 -4.93 3.35 30.37
C GLU A 107 -3.87 2.55 29.62
N TYR A 108 -3.94 2.59 28.28
CA TYR A 108 -2.89 2.02 27.46
C TYR A 108 -1.60 2.81 27.65
N THR A 109 -0.57 2.13 28.08
CA THR A 109 0.76 2.72 28.30
C THR A 109 1.49 3.03 26.99
N GLN A 110 1.02 2.51 25.87
CA GLN A 110 1.67 2.65 24.57
C GLN A 110 0.72 3.13 23.49
N PRO A 111 1.17 4.09 22.65
CA PRO A 111 0.42 4.53 21.51
C PRO A 111 0.31 3.39 20.51
N CYS A 112 -0.79 3.34 19.76
CA CYS A 112 -1.02 2.42 18.68
C CYS A 112 -0.53 3.07 17.38
N THR A 113 0.63 2.69 16.90
CA THR A 113 1.30 3.36 15.77
C THR A 113 1.25 2.56 14.47
N THR A 114 1.07 1.24 14.55
CA THR A 114 1.08 0.33 13.42
C THR A 114 -0.19 -0.51 13.35
N LEU A 115 -0.48 -1.07 12.18
CA LEU A 115 -1.59 -2.02 12.02
C LEU A 115 -1.38 -3.28 12.89
N GLY A 116 -0.14 -3.67 13.15
CA GLY A 116 0.19 -4.75 14.08
C GLY A 116 -0.23 -4.43 15.52
N ASP A 117 -0.13 -3.18 15.97
CA ASP A 117 -0.56 -2.77 17.31
C ASP A 117 -2.10 -2.79 17.42
N ILE A 118 -2.82 -2.47 16.33
CA ILE A 118 -4.27 -2.70 16.23
C ILE A 118 -4.59 -4.19 16.41
N GLY A 119 -3.84 -5.05 15.69
CA GLY A 119 -3.97 -6.51 15.82
C GLY A 119 -3.74 -7.01 17.24
N GLU A 120 -2.74 -6.45 17.94
CA GLU A 120 -2.47 -6.80 19.34
C GLU A 120 -3.62 -6.40 20.27
N ARG A 121 -4.21 -5.22 20.07
CA ARG A 121 -5.37 -4.76 20.85
C ARG A 121 -6.61 -5.62 20.60
N LEU A 122 -6.79 -6.16 19.41
CA LEU A 122 -7.95 -6.97 19.01
C LEU A 122 -7.76 -8.48 19.23
N GLY A 123 -6.56 -9.02 18.97
CA GLY A 123 -6.29 -10.45 18.92
C GLY A 123 -5.06 -10.90 19.68
N GLY A 124 -4.51 -10.03 20.55
CA GLY A 124 -3.29 -10.32 21.30
C GLY A 124 -2.08 -10.56 20.37
N ARG A 125 -1.14 -11.40 20.80
CA ARG A 125 0.10 -11.65 20.04
C ARG A 125 -0.14 -12.20 18.63
N VAL A 126 -1.10 -13.11 18.48
CA VAL A 126 -1.43 -13.70 17.17
C VAL A 126 -1.94 -12.62 16.21
N GLY A 127 -2.86 -11.79 16.67
CA GLY A 127 -3.39 -10.67 15.88
C GLY A 127 -2.30 -9.68 15.48
N ARG A 128 -1.36 -9.39 16.39
CA ARG A 128 -0.21 -8.53 16.09
C ARG A 128 0.63 -9.08 14.94
N TYR A 129 1.06 -10.34 15.01
CA TYR A 129 1.91 -10.92 13.97
C TYR A 129 1.16 -11.04 12.64
N LEU A 130 -0.10 -11.44 12.67
CA LEU A 130 -0.92 -11.61 11.47
C LEU A 130 -1.09 -10.29 10.70
N LEU A 131 -1.59 -9.25 11.37
CA LEU A 131 -1.80 -7.95 10.71
C LEU A 131 -0.48 -7.26 10.33
N ARG A 132 0.57 -7.45 11.12
CA ARG A 132 1.91 -6.97 10.79
C ARG A 132 2.46 -7.65 9.54
N SER A 133 2.25 -8.95 9.37
CA SER A 133 2.68 -9.68 8.18
C SER A 133 1.91 -9.22 6.94
N PHE A 134 0.60 -9.03 7.02
CA PHE A 134 -0.18 -8.50 5.91
C PHE A 134 0.24 -7.07 5.53
N GLN A 135 0.46 -6.20 6.51
CA GLN A 135 0.94 -4.84 6.27
C GLN A 135 2.29 -4.86 5.56
N LEU A 136 3.25 -5.64 6.06
CA LEU A 136 4.58 -5.73 5.49
C LEU A 136 4.54 -6.29 4.06
N ALA A 137 3.81 -7.40 3.85
CA ALA A 137 3.68 -8.01 2.54
C ALA A 137 3.03 -7.05 1.52
N ASN A 138 1.99 -6.30 1.92
CA ASN A 138 1.37 -5.30 1.05
C ASN A 138 2.33 -4.16 0.69
N LEU A 139 3.09 -3.66 1.66
CA LEU A 139 4.07 -2.59 1.41
C LEU A 139 5.23 -3.05 0.52
N TYR A 140 5.72 -4.28 0.69
CA TYR A 140 6.70 -4.85 -0.23
C TYR A 140 6.13 -4.99 -1.64
N ALA A 141 4.90 -5.49 -1.74
CA ALA A 141 4.22 -5.64 -3.00
C ALA A 141 4.01 -4.30 -3.73
N LEU A 142 3.70 -3.23 -2.99
CA LEU A 142 3.67 -1.89 -3.56
C LEU A 142 5.00 -1.51 -4.22
N LEU A 143 6.14 -1.79 -3.57
CA LEU A 143 7.45 -1.51 -4.16
C LEU A 143 7.69 -2.31 -5.45
N MET A 144 7.26 -3.57 -5.49
CA MET A 144 7.35 -4.44 -6.67
C MET A 144 6.53 -3.88 -7.83
N VAL A 145 5.27 -3.56 -7.56
CA VAL A 145 4.34 -3.02 -8.57
C VAL A 145 4.81 -1.66 -9.08
N MET A 146 5.27 -0.78 -8.21
CA MET A 146 5.77 0.54 -8.63
C MET A 146 7.07 0.44 -9.44
N LEU A 147 7.97 -0.49 -9.09
CA LEU A 147 9.19 -0.74 -9.88
C LEU A 147 8.85 -1.28 -11.27
N ASN A 148 7.88 -2.19 -11.37
CA ASN A 148 7.37 -2.71 -12.64
C ASN A 148 6.78 -1.58 -13.51
N LEU A 149 5.89 -0.76 -12.95
CA LEU A 149 5.30 0.38 -13.66
C LEU A 149 6.33 1.41 -14.15
N MET A 150 7.34 1.69 -13.33
CA MET A 150 8.45 2.55 -13.77
C MET A 150 9.20 1.93 -14.94
N ALA A 151 9.52 0.64 -14.87
CA ALA A 151 10.29 -0.06 -15.89
C ALA A 151 9.52 -0.15 -17.21
N THR A 152 8.26 -0.52 -17.18
CA THR A 152 7.39 -0.58 -18.37
C THR A 152 7.16 0.79 -19.00
N SER A 153 6.98 1.83 -18.17
CA SER A 153 6.82 3.20 -18.67
C SER A 153 8.09 3.71 -19.37
N VAL A 154 9.27 3.48 -18.79
CA VAL A 154 10.55 3.88 -19.42
C VAL A 154 10.83 3.04 -20.66
N GLN A 155 10.58 1.75 -20.63
CA GLN A 155 10.68 0.87 -21.79
C GLN A 155 9.84 1.40 -22.95
N TYR A 156 8.59 1.77 -22.67
CA TYR A 156 7.70 2.37 -23.67
C TYR A 156 8.24 3.70 -24.22
N ILE A 157 8.76 4.59 -23.35
CA ILE A 157 9.28 5.90 -23.74
C ILE A 157 10.58 5.77 -24.55
N ALA A 158 11.50 4.91 -24.11
CA ALA A 158 12.86 4.85 -24.65
C ALA A 158 12.94 4.27 -26.07
N ASN A 159 12.08 3.30 -26.42
CA ASN A 159 12.09 2.60 -27.73
C ASN A 159 13.50 2.24 -28.24
N SER A 160 14.33 1.79 -27.34
CA SER A 160 15.72 1.43 -27.67
C SER A 160 15.76 0.07 -28.37
N PRO A 161 16.71 -0.20 -29.29
CA PRO A 161 16.97 -1.56 -29.77
C PRO A 161 17.31 -2.55 -28.64
N TRP A 162 17.73 -2.06 -27.49
CA TRP A 162 17.91 -2.81 -26.24
C TRP A 162 16.64 -2.77 -25.37
N ASN A 163 15.48 -2.94 -25.95
CA ASN A 163 14.19 -2.69 -25.30
C ASN A 163 13.74 -3.88 -24.43
N CYS A 164 14.56 -4.22 -23.45
CA CYS A 164 14.32 -5.30 -22.51
C CYS A 164 13.83 -4.74 -21.17
N LEU A 165 12.70 -5.25 -20.70
CA LEU A 165 12.11 -4.84 -19.42
C LEU A 165 13.08 -5.09 -18.24
N GLY A 166 13.76 -6.24 -18.23
CA GLY A 166 14.74 -6.59 -17.19
C GLY A 166 15.89 -5.59 -17.09
N TYR A 167 16.39 -5.09 -18.23
CA TYR A 167 17.45 -4.08 -18.26
C TYR A 167 16.98 -2.76 -17.63
N TRP A 168 15.80 -2.27 -18.00
CA TRP A 168 15.24 -1.05 -17.40
C TRP A 168 14.91 -1.22 -15.92
N THR A 169 14.44 -2.40 -15.52
CA THR A 169 14.19 -2.72 -14.10
C THR A 169 15.48 -2.64 -13.29
N LEU A 170 16.62 -3.14 -13.79
CA LEU A 170 17.92 -3.06 -13.12
C LEU A 170 18.44 -1.62 -13.00
N ILE A 171 18.33 -0.83 -14.08
CA ILE A 171 18.75 0.59 -14.05
C ILE A 171 17.91 1.37 -13.02
N LEU A 172 16.59 1.17 -13.05
CA LEU A 172 15.69 1.88 -12.15
C LEU A 172 15.85 1.44 -10.70
N PHE A 173 16.10 0.16 -10.45
CA PHE A 173 16.48 -0.33 -9.13
C PHE A 173 17.72 0.41 -8.58
N ALA A 174 18.79 0.49 -9.37
CA ALA A 174 20.01 1.20 -8.96
C ALA A 174 19.74 2.70 -8.73
N PHE A 175 18.97 3.33 -9.63
CA PHE A 175 18.53 4.74 -9.50
C PHE A 175 17.72 4.96 -8.22
N MET A 176 16.74 4.12 -7.93
CA MET A 176 15.88 4.26 -6.75
C MET A 176 16.63 4.06 -5.45
N ILE A 177 17.62 3.18 -5.39
CA ILE A 177 18.51 3.06 -4.22
C ILE A 177 19.19 4.40 -3.93
N VAL A 178 19.73 5.08 -4.95
CA VAL A 178 20.39 6.39 -4.80
C VAL A 178 19.38 7.45 -4.34
N VAL A 179 18.21 7.51 -4.97
CA VAL A 179 17.13 8.47 -4.62
C VAL A 179 16.69 8.29 -3.17
N LEU A 180 16.50 7.06 -2.69
CA LEU A 180 16.10 6.77 -1.32
C LEU A 180 17.18 7.16 -0.29
N GLN A 181 18.44 7.22 -0.66
CA GLN A 181 19.49 7.77 0.22
C GLN A 181 19.38 9.29 0.38
N CYS A 182 18.83 9.99 -0.61
CA CYS A 182 18.64 11.45 -0.55
C CYS A 182 17.38 11.84 0.23
N ILE A 183 16.31 11.05 0.14
CA ILE A 183 15.00 11.35 0.74
C ILE A 183 14.79 10.51 2.00
N LYS A 184 14.95 11.12 3.17
CA LYS A 184 14.91 10.40 4.47
C LYS A 184 13.81 10.87 5.42
N VAL A 185 13.06 11.89 5.04
CA VAL A 185 12.16 12.58 5.97
C VAL A 185 10.76 12.64 5.40
N TRP A 186 9.80 12.17 6.18
CA TRP A 186 8.37 12.24 5.87
C TRP A 186 7.86 13.64 5.48
N LYS A 187 8.50 14.72 5.98
CA LYS A 187 8.13 16.09 5.62
C LYS A 187 8.28 16.36 4.12
N HIS A 188 9.34 15.83 3.50
CA HIS A 188 9.51 15.93 2.04
C HIS A 188 8.46 15.09 1.31
N ASN A 189 8.04 13.97 1.91
CA ASN A 189 7.02 13.11 1.35
C ASN A 189 5.64 13.78 1.29
N ALA A 190 5.27 14.59 2.28
CA ALA A 190 4.03 15.34 2.23
C ALA A 190 4.01 16.34 1.04
N LEU A 191 5.13 17.04 0.77
CA LEU A 191 5.24 17.92 -0.39
C LEU A 191 5.17 17.13 -1.71
N LEU A 192 5.86 15.98 -1.79
CA LEU A 192 5.80 15.10 -2.96
C LEU A 192 4.38 14.56 -3.20
N ALA A 193 3.60 14.31 -2.13
CA ALA A 193 2.23 13.85 -2.24
C ALA A 193 1.31 14.87 -2.93
N TYR A 194 1.47 16.17 -2.68
CA TYR A 194 0.72 17.19 -3.44
C TYR A 194 1.06 17.15 -4.93
N GLY A 195 2.35 17.06 -5.26
CA GLY A 195 2.80 16.88 -6.64
C GLY A 195 2.25 15.62 -7.28
N GLY A 196 2.33 14.49 -6.56
CA GLY A 196 1.77 13.21 -6.99
C GLY A 196 0.26 13.26 -7.24
N SER A 197 -0.50 13.82 -6.30
CA SER A 197 -1.96 14.00 -6.47
C SER A 197 -2.30 14.84 -7.69
N LEU A 198 -1.56 15.93 -7.93
CA LEU A 198 -1.74 16.78 -9.12
C LEU A 198 -1.46 16.01 -10.41
N LEU A 199 -0.34 15.26 -10.45
CA LEU A 199 0.02 14.42 -11.60
C LEU A 199 -1.08 13.37 -11.88
N VAL A 200 -1.59 12.73 -10.85
CA VAL A 200 -2.68 11.75 -10.99
C VAL A 200 -3.96 12.42 -11.49
N CYS A 201 -4.34 13.57 -10.96
CA CYS A 201 -5.53 14.30 -11.42
C CYS A 201 -5.40 14.71 -12.89
N ILE A 202 -4.27 15.29 -13.31
CA ILE A 202 -4.03 15.67 -14.70
C ILE A 202 -4.08 14.43 -15.60
N LYS A 203 -3.36 13.37 -15.23
CA LYS A 203 -3.36 12.10 -15.95
C LYS A 203 -4.78 11.57 -16.16
N THR A 204 -5.57 11.49 -15.09
CA THR A 204 -6.88 10.83 -15.11
C THR A 204 -7.96 11.67 -15.75
N LEU A 205 -8.00 12.97 -15.49
CA LEU A 205 -9.09 13.84 -15.93
C LEU A 205 -8.85 14.48 -17.29
N VAL A 206 -7.59 14.59 -17.72
CA VAL A 206 -7.24 15.25 -18.97
C VAL A 206 -6.58 14.30 -19.95
N LEU A 207 -5.42 13.72 -19.58
CA LEU A 207 -4.61 12.99 -20.56
C LEU A 207 -5.24 11.65 -20.98
N LEU A 208 -5.81 10.89 -20.05
CA LEU A 208 -6.45 9.61 -20.39
C LEU A 208 -7.69 9.79 -21.29
N PRO A 209 -8.69 10.63 -20.94
CA PRO A 209 -9.83 10.85 -21.84
C PRO A 209 -9.42 11.41 -23.20
N TRP A 210 -8.41 12.27 -23.25
CA TRP A 210 -7.88 12.78 -24.51
C TRP A 210 -7.21 11.67 -25.34
N ALA A 211 -6.38 10.82 -24.73
CA ALA A 211 -5.79 9.67 -25.41
C ALA A 211 -6.87 8.71 -25.93
N TYR A 212 -7.90 8.41 -25.13
CA TYR A 212 -9.02 7.58 -25.59
C TYR A 212 -9.72 8.18 -26.81
N SER A 213 -9.97 9.48 -26.83
CA SER A 213 -10.67 10.14 -27.94
C SER A 213 -9.87 10.11 -29.24
N ILE A 214 -8.53 10.13 -29.17
CA ILE A 214 -7.65 10.08 -30.35
C ILE A 214 -7.43 8.65 -30.83
N TYR A 215 -7.09 7.74 -29.91
CA TYR A 215 -6.60 6.41 -30.27
C TYR A 215 -7.67 5.32 -30.32
N GLN A 216 -8.93 5.61 -30.00
CA GLN A 216 -10.00 4.61 -30.02
C GLN A 216 -10.18 3.94 -31.39
N GLY A 217 -9.97 4.67 -32.47
CA GLY A 217 -10.06 4.15 -33.84
C GLY A 217 -8.96 3.12 -34.14
N ASP A 218 -7.74 3.43 -33.72
CA ASP A 218 -6.57 2.57 -33.93
C ASP A 218 -6.70 1.24 -33.13
N ILE A 219 -7.17 1.34 -31.88
CA ILE A 219 -7.39 0.16 -31.01
C ILE A 219 -8.51 -0.71 -31.59
N LYS A 220 -9.62 -0.13 -32.04
CA LYS A 220 -10.75 -0.86 -32.63
C LYS A 220 -10.39 -1.50 -33.98
N ALA A 221 -9.35 -1.02 -34.65
CA ALA A 221 -8.83 -1.59 -35.90
C ALA A 221 -7.87 -2.79 -35.67
N LEU A 222 -7.46 -3.06 -34.41
CA LEU A 222 -6.56 -4.19 -34.15
C LEU A 222 -7.26 -5.54 -34.38
N PRO A 223 -6.56 -6.53 -34.95
CA PRO A 223 -7.12 -7.88 -35.16
C PRO A 223 -7.60 -8.57 -33.88
N SER A 224 -7.02 -8.20 -32.73
CA SER A 224 -7.38 -8.71 -31.40
C SER A 224 -8.60 -8.03 -30.79
N TYR A 225 -9.15 -6.98 -31.41
CA TYR A 225 -10.33 -6.32 -30.88
C TYR A 225 -11.57 -7.20 -30.93
N VAL A 226 -12.24 -7.38 -29.80
CA VAL A 226 -13.37 -8.31 -29.65
C VAL A 226 -14.73 -7.61 -29.72
N GLY A 227 -14.85 -6.38 -29.26
CA GLY A 227 -16.11 -5.65 -29.32
C GLY A 227 -16.25 -4.51 -28.33
N ASP A 228 -17.43 -3.92 -28.32
CA ASP A 228 -17.76 -2.78 -27.47
C ASP A 228 -18.02 -3.19 -26.01
N ALA A 229 -17.87 -2.23 -25.11
CA ALA A 229 -18.11 -2.40 -23.69
C ALA A 229 -19.55 -2.86 -23.40
N LYS A 230 -19.68 -3.85 -22.52
CA LYS A 230 -20.98 -4.34 -22.04
C LYS A 230 -21.29 -3.87 -20.62
N PRO A 231 -22.58 -3.64 -20.29
CA PRO A 231 -22.96 -3.18 -18.96
C PRO A 231 -22.77 -4.24 -17.88
N PHE A 232 -23.00 -5.52 -18.19
CA PHE A 232 -22.91 -6.63 -17.25
C PHE A 232 -22.19 -7.81 -17.90
N LEU A 233 -21.23 -8.37 -17.17
CA LEU A 233 -20.41 -9.50 -17.54
C LEU A 233 -19.54 -9.30 -18.79
N ALA A 234 -18.41 -9.98 -18.80
CA ALA A 234 -17.49 -9.99 -19.93
C ALA A 234 -18.16 -10.48 -21.22
N PRO A 235 -17.79 -9.99 -22.38
CA PRO A 235 -18.26 -10.52 -23.66
C PRO A 235 -17.98 -12.02 -23.78
N SER A 236 -18.90 -12.71 -24.46
CA SER A 236 -18.69 -14.11 -24.87
C SER A 236 -17.43 -14.21 -25.74
N GLY A 237 -16.41 -14.84 -25.26
CA GLY A 237 -15.08 -14.90 -25.87
C GLY A 237 -13.96 -14.77 -24.82
N TYR A 238 -14.27 -14.16 -23.70
CA TYR A 238 -13.50 -14.25 -22.47
C TYR A 238 -14.25 -15.21 -21.56
N ASN A 239 -13.80 -16.41 -21.57
CA ASN A 239 -14.45 -17.47 -20.80
C ASN A 239 -13.93 -17.60 -19.39
N ASP A 240 -12.98 -16.74 -19.02
CA ASP A 240 -12.17 -17.16 -17.94
C ASP A 240 -12.55 -16.35 -16.72
N TRP A 241 -13.16 -17.08 -15.80
CA TRP A 241 -13.49 -16.61 -14.45
C TRP A 241 -12.28 -15.93 -13.78
N TYR A 242 -11.05 -16.20 -14.21
CA TYR A 242 -9.84 -15.58 -13.71
C TYR A 242 -9.68 -14.14 -14.21
N ASP A 243 -10.08 -13.78 -15.44
CA ASP A 243 -10.08 -12.39 -15.91
C ASP A 243 -10.98 -11.51 -15.05
N PHE A 244 -12.15 -12.04 -14.69
CA PHE A 244 -13.03 -11.39 -13.73
C PHE A 244 -12.35 -11.22 -12.36
N SER A 245 -11.62 -12.26 -11.91
CA SER A 245 -10.83 -12.20 -10.66
C SER A 245 -9.73 -11.13 -10.72
N MET A 246 -9.02 -11.01 -11.84
CA MET A 246 -8.00 -9.97 -12.05
C MET A 246 -8.62 -8.57 -12.07
N GLY A 247 -9.74 -8.38 -12.76
CA GLY A 247 -10.48 -7.12 -12.75
C GLY A 247 -10.94 -6.73 -11.34
N LEU A 248 -11.47 -7.68 -10.58
CA LEU A 248 -11.86 -7.47 -9.18
C LEU A 248 -10.64 -7.14 -8.31
N SER A 249 -9.52 -7.82 -8.53
CA SER A 249 -8.25 -7.53 -7.84
C SER A 249 -7.77 -6.10 -8.10
N SER A 250 -7.86 -5.62 -9.32
CA SER A 250 -7.48 -4.24 -9.67
C SER A 250 -8.30 -3.19 -8.92
N ILE A 251 -9.62 -3.40 -8.75
CA ILE A 251 -10.47 -2.53 -7.92
C ILE A 251 -10.04 -2.58 -6.45
N ILE A 252 -9.83 -3.78 -5.92
CA ILE A 252 -9.47 -4.00 -4.52
C ILE A 252 -8.08 -3.43 -4.22
N TRP A 253 -7.11 -3.60 -5.11
CA TRP A 253 -5.77 -3.02 -5.00
C TRP A 253 -5.82 -1.51 -4.85
N GLY A 254 -6.60 -0.86 -5.69
CA GLY A 254 -6.73 0.59 -5.68
C GLY A 254 -7.33 1.16 -4.38
N ILE A 255 -8.01 0.34 -3.57
CA ILE A 255 -8.75 0.81 -2.40
C ILE A 255 -8.27 0.10 -1.12
N ALA A 256 -7.02 0.35 -0.73
CA ALA A 256 -6.41 -0.29 0.44
C ALA A 256 -5.81 0.74 1.45
N PRO A 257 -6.57 1.76 1.90
CA PRO A 257 -6.04 2.86 2.72
C PRO A 257 -5.55 2.42 4.10
N ILE A 258 -5.95 1.27 4.59
CA ILE A 258 -5.68 0.82 5.96
C ILE A 258 -4.20 0.58 6.25
N PHE A 259 -3.40 0.27 5.21
CA PHE A 259 -1.99 -0.09 5.40
C PHE A 259 -1.09 1.08 5.78
N ILE A 260 -1.50 2.31 5.49
CA ILE A 260 -0.77 3.54 5.87
C ILE A 260 -1.57 4.43 6.83
N GLN A 261 -2.84 4.11 7.05
CA GLN A 261 -3.73 4.93 7.88
C GLN A 261 -3.19 5.08 9.31
N THR A 262 -2.69 4.00 9.89
CA THR A 262 -2.20 3.99 11.28
C THR A 262 -1.00 4.89 11.48
N GLU A 263 -0.06 4.87 10.54
CA GLU A 263 1.12 5.71 10.52
C GLU A 263 0.76 7.17 10.31
N LEU A 264 -0.11 7.46 9.33
CA LEU A 264 -0.57 8.82 9.07
C LEU A 264 -1.34 9.40 10.25
N THR A 265 -2.19 8.60 10.91
CA THR A 265 -2.92 9.03 12.12
C THR A 265 -1.96 9.47 13.21
N TRP A 266 -0.87 8.74 13.40
CA TRP A 266 0.14 9.07 14.39
C TRP A 266 0.88 10.39 14.10
N GLU A 267 1.07 10.71 12.84
CA GLU A 267 1.74 11.93 12.38
C GLU A 267 0.81 13.15 12.30
N MET A 268 -0.51 12.96 12.47
CA MET A 268 -1.48 14.06 12.42
C MET A 268 -1.39 14.98 13.65
N LYS A 269 -1.60 16.28 13.42
CA LYS A 269 -1.77 17.28 14.46
C LYS A 269 -3.00 16.99 15.33
N ASP A 270 -4.10 16.60 14.67
CA ASP A 270 -5.35 16.17 15.31
C ASP A 270 -5.72 14.76 14.82
N PRO A 271 -5.30 13.70 15.54
CA PRO A 271 -5.62 12.33 15.17
C PRO A 271 -7.12 12.03 15.08
N GLY A 272 -7.98 12.80 15.79
CA GLY A 272 -9.43 12.65 15.71
C GLY A 272 -10.02 12.91 14.33
N GLN A 273 -9.32 13.64 13.46
CA GLN A 273 -9.75 13.94 12.10
C GLN A 273 -9.36 12.85 11.08
N THR A 274 -8.55 11.86 11.45
CA THR A 274 -8.06 10.81 10.52
C THR A 274 -9.19 10.15 9.74
N LYS A 275 -10.24 9.75 10.43
CA LYS A 275 -11.40 9.09 9.80
C LYS A 275 -12.00 9.94 8.68
N LYS A 276 -12.19 11.24 8.94
CA LYS A 276 -12.75 12.17 7.95
C LYS A 276 -11.79 12.39 6.78
N ALA A 277 -10.49 12.52 7.05
CA ALA A 277 -9.47 12.69 6.02
C ALA A 277 -9.38 11.46 5.10
N THR A 278 -9.36 10.26 5.69
CA THR A 278 -9.34 9.01 4.91
C THR A 278 -10.64 8.79 4.12
N TRP A 279 -11.81 9.13 4.69
CA TRP A 279 -13.07 9.04 3.95
C TRP A 279 -13.11 10.04 2.79
N ALA A 280 -12.62 11.25 2.97
CA ALA A 280 -12.53 12.22 1.87
C ALA A 280 -11.60 11.72 0.76
N ALA A 281 -10.46 11.13 1.12
CA ALA A 281 -9.56 10.48 0.16
C ALA A 281 -10.25 9.31 -0.58
N LEU A 282 -10.97 8.43 0.14
CA LEU A 282 -11.72 7.30 -0.43
C LEU A 282 -12.73 7.74 -1.48
N VAL A 283 -13.48 8.81 -1.21
CA VAL A 283 -14.41 9.39 -2.18
C VAL A 283 -13.65 9.99 -3.37
N GLY A 284 -12.55 10.70 -3.09
CA GLY A 284 -11.73 11.33 -4.13
C GLY A 284 -11.16 10.31 -5.12
N PHE A 285 -10.43 9.31 -4.64
CA PHE A 285 -9.85 8.32 -5.55
C PHE A 285 -10.91 7.37 -6.13
N GLY A 286 -11.99 7.04 -5.41
CA GLY A 286 -13.10 6.30 -5.96
C GLY A 286 -13.75 7.00 -7.15
N THR A 287 -13.87 8.34 -7.09
CA THR A 287 -14.34 9.15 -8.21
C THR A 287 -13.38 9.10 -9.39
N LEU A 288 -12.07 9.23 -9.14
CA LEU A 288 -11.05 9.12 -10.21
C LEU A 288 -11.07 7.74 -10.86
N TYR A 289 -11.25 6.68 -10.09
CA TYR A 289 -11.36 5.30 -10.61
C TYR A 289 -12.62 5.09 -11.45
N ALA A 290 -13.77 5.61 -10.98
CA ALA A 290 -15.00 5.57 -11.76
C ALA A 290 -14.86 6.28 -13.09
N ILE A 291 -14.25 7.48 -13.10
CA ILE A 291 -14.01 8.23 -14.33
C ILE A 291 -13.07 7.47 -15.26
N ALA A 292 -11.91 7.03 -14.78
CA ALA A 292 -10.95 6.29 -15.60
C ALA A 292 -11.53 4.98 -16.15
N GLY A 293 -12.21 4.20 -15.30
CA GLY A 293 -12.81 2.92 -15.66
C GLY A 293 -13.94 3.08 -16.67
N LEU A 294 -14.90 3.99 -16.39
CA LEU A 294 -16.02 4.23 -17.28
C LEU A 294 -15.58 4.80 -18.63
N THR A 295 -14.77 5.87 -18.63
CA THR A 295 -14.30 6.47 -19.88
C THR A 295 -13.49 5.50 -20.71
N GLY A 296 -12.55 4.76 -20.08
CA GLY A 296 -11.73 3.78 -20.78
C GLY A 296 -12.56 2.64 -21.36
N SER A 297 -13.40 1.99 -20.55
CA SER A 297 -14.22 0.87 -21.03
C SER A 297 -15.23 1.26 -22.09
N LEU A 298 -15.89 2.43 -21.96
CA LEU A 298 -16.89 2.88 -22.93
C LEU A 298 -16.26 3.33 -24.25
N MET A 299 -15.09 3.96 -24.22
CA MET A 299 -14.45 4.49 -25.42
C MET A 299 -13.61 3.44 -26.16
N LEU A 300 -12.87 2.60 -25.43
CA LEU A 300 -11.99 1.61 -26.04
C LEU A 300 -12.71 0.29 -26.30
N GLY A 301 -13.68 -0.08 -25.47
CA GLY A 301 -14.34 -1.39 -25.57
C GLY A 301 -13.47 -2.48 -24.96
N TYR A 302 -13.50 -3.66 -25.60
CA TYR A 302 -12.74 -4.81 -25.14
C TYR A 302 -11.99 -5.46 -26.32
N PRO A 303 -10.74 -5.94 -26.19
CA PRO A 303 -9.96 -6.11 -24.97
C PRO A 303 -9.21 -4.85 -24.54
N ILE A 304 -9.09 -4.64 -23.24
CA ILE A 304 -8.21 -3.63 -22.66
C ILE A 304 -7.14 -4.34 -21.84
N SER A 305 -5.86 -4.11 -22.12
CA SER A 305 -4.78 -4.58 -21.26
C SER A 305 -4.49 -3.59 -20.11
N SER A 306 -3.84 -4.07 -19.07
CA SER A 306 -3.34 -3.24 -17.99
C SER A 306 -1.81 -3.30 -17.93
N PRO A 307 -1.16 -2.17 -17.81
CA PRO A 307 -1.70 -0.81 -17.76
C PRO A 307 -2.16 -0.32 -19.15
N VAL A 308 -3.33 0.31 -19.18
CA VAL A 308 -3.96 0.79 -20.43
C VAL A 308 -3.06 1.72 -21.27
N THR A 309 -2.12 2.41 -20.63
CA THR A 309 -1.21 3.36 -21.28
C THR A 309 -0.26 2.71 -22.28
N LEU A 310 -0.05 1.40 -22.21
CA LEU A 310 0.80 0.63 -23.13
C LEU A 310 0.09 0.24 -24.43
N MET A 311 -1.25 0.33 -24.46
CA MET A 311 -2.04 0.00 -25.66
C MET A 311 -2.03 1.09 -26.73
N PHE A 312 -1.68 2.32 -26.36
CA PHE A 312 -1.73 3.42 -27.30
C PHE A 312 -0.57 3.38 -28.29
N PRO A 313 -0.77 3.90 -29.54
CA PRO A 313 0.33 4.12 -30.45
C PRO A 313 1.39 5.04 -29.80
N ARG A 314 2.67 4.77 -30.12
CA ARG A 314 3.78 5.53 -29.55
C ARG A 314 3.90 6.91 -30.17
N GLU A 315 3.17 7.86 -29.68
CA GLU A 315 3.13 9.25 -30.10
C GLU A 315 3.35 10.20 -28.94
N GLY A 316 3.46 11.51 -29.22
CA GLY A 316 3.77 12.50 -28.19
C GLY A 316 2.85 12.49 -26.97
N LEU A 317 1.54 12.25 -27.18
CA LEU A 317 0.56 12.20 -26.08
C LEU A 317 0.75 10.94 -25.23
N SER A 318 0.92 9.77 -25.83
CA SER A 318 1.11 8.53 -25.12
C SER A 318 2.47 8.47 -24.40
N ILE A 319 3.52 9.06 -25.00
CA ILE A 319 4.83 9.26 -24.33
C ILE A 319 4.66 10.16 -23.11
N THR A 320 3.94 11.28 -23.24
CA THR A 320 3.66 12.19 -22.12
C THR A 320 2.88 11.48 -21.02
N LEU A 321 1.86 10.71 -21.37
CA LEU A 321 1.06 9.95 -20.41
C LEU A 321 1.91 8.94 -19.62
N ASN A 322 2.77 8.17 -20.30
CA ASN A 322 3.69 7.24 -19.64
C ASN A 322 4.75 7.96 -18.79
N ALA A 323 5.19 9.17 -19.17
CA ALA A 323 6.05 9.98 -18.31
C ALA A 323 5.34 10.37 -17.00
N PHE A 324 4.05 10.73 -17.05
CA PHE A 324 3.26 10.99 -15.85
C PHE A 324 3.11 9.73 -14.97
N VAL A 325 2.90 8.56 -15.56
CA VAL A 325 2.88 7.29 -14.83
C VAL A 325 4.22 7.05 -14.14
N PHE A 326 5.32 7.23 -14.85
CA PHE A 326 6.67 7.08 -14.33
C PHE A 326 6.95 7.96 -13.11
N PHE A 327 6.69 9.27 -13.21
CA PHE A 327 6.93 10.18 -12.08
C PHE A 327 6.00 9.91 -10.90
N ALA A 328 4.73 9.58 -11.13
CA ALA A 328 3.81 9.20 -10.08
C ALA A 328 4.29 7.92 -9.35
N SER A 329 4.75 6.91 -10.10
CA SER A 329 5.28 5.67 -9.53
C SER A 329 6.57 5.88 -8.72
N ILE A 330 7.43 6.83 -9.10
CA ILE A 330 8.61 7.22 -8.28
C ILE A 330 8.15 7.74 -6.91
N ILE A 331 7.15 8.62 -6.89
CA ILE A 331 6.64 9.22 -5.64
C ILE A 331 6.10 8.13 -4.71
N ASP A 332 5.32 7.19 -5.24
CA ASP A 332 4.74 6.09 -4.47
C ASP A 332 5.79 5.09 -4.00
N TYR A 333 6.78 4.78 -4.85
CA TYR A 333 7.89 3.95 -4.44
C TYR A 333 8.66 4.55 -3.26
N ILE A 334 8.95 5.86 -3.30
CA ILE A 334 9.62 6.58 -2.22
C ILE A 334 8.78 6.52 -0.94
N ALA A 335 7.48 6.81 -1.05
CA ALA A 335 6.56 6.77 0.07
C ALA A 335 6.49 5.37 0.70
N GLY A 336 6.29 4.34 -0.11
CA GLY A 336 6.27 2.94 0.34
C GLY A 336 7.58 2.50 0.99
N ALA A 337 8.72 2.84 0.39
CA ALA A 337 10.04 2.48 0.91
C ALA A 337 10.33 3.13 2.28
N LEU A 338 9.91 4.37 2.50
CA LEU A 338 10.05 5.03 3.81
C LEU A 338 9.24 4.31 4.89
N VAL A 339 8.01 3.90 4.59
CA VAL A 339 7.17 3.11 5.53
C VAL A 339 7.81 1.76 5.82
N VAL A 340 8.26 1.05 4.78
CA VAL A 340 8.95 -0.25 4.92
C VAL A 340 10.20 -0.13 5.79
N ASN A 341 11.03 0.88 5.55
CA ASN A 341 12.25 1.09 6.31
C ASN A 341 11.97 1.37 7.78
N ASP A 342 11.01 2.23 8.09
CA ASP A 342 10.61 2.53 9.47
C ASP A 342 10.04 1.29 10.16
N PHE A 343 9.27 0.49 9.42
CA PHE A 343 8.70 -0.76 9.91
C PHE A 343 9.79 -1.81 10.22
N GLN A 344 10.70 -2.07 9.28
CA GLN A 344 11.83 -3.01 9.46
C GLN A 344 12.71 -2.59 10.62
N ARG A 345 13.03 -1.30 10.71
CA ARG A 345 13.78 -0.72 11.82
C ARG A 345 13.08 -0.96 13.16
N SER A 346 11.78 -0.68 13.24
CA SER A 346 10.97 -0.94 14.44
C SER A 346 10.97 -2.43 14.82
N LEU A 347 10.85 -3.32 13.83
CA LEU A 347 10.87 -4.74 14.03
C LEU A 347 12.22 -5.20 14.60
N LEU A 348 13.34 -4.83 13.99
CA LEU A 348 14.68 -5.19 14.45
C LEU A 348 14.96 -4.69 15.87
N MET A 349 14.58 -3.44 16.16
CA MET A 349 14.74 -2.86 17.50
C MET A 349 13.88 -3.58 18.55
N SER A 350 12.70 -4.08 18.17
CA SER A 350 11.85 -4.86 19.07
C SER A 350 12.36 -6.28 19.35
N MET A 351 13.10 -6.86 18.40
CA MET A 351 13.65 -8.22 18.53
C MET A 351 14.95 -8.28 19.38
N SER A 352 15.77 -7.24 19.33
CA SER A 352 17.08 -7.24 19.98
C SER A 352 17.39 -5.92 20.71
N PRO A 353 17.37 -5.93 22.06
CA PRO A 353 17.78 -4.75 22.86
C PRO A 353 19.22 -4.32 22.58
N TRP A 354 20.08 -5.26 22.23
CA TRP A 354 21.47 -4.96 21.84
C TRP A 354 21.51 -4.16 20.54
N CYS A 355 20.77 -4.59 19.51
CA CYS A 355 20.66 -3.84 18.27
C CYS A 355 20.14 -2.42 18.49
N GLN A 356 19.13 -2.26 19.35
CA GLN A 356 18.60 -0.94 19.71
C GLN A 356 19.69 -0.04 20.26
N THR A 357 20.43 -0.53 21.26
CA THR A 357 21.48 0.26 21.93
C THR A 357 22.61 0.63 20.95
N VAL A 358 23.07 -0.32 20.14
CA VAL A 358 24.15 -0.12 19.18
C VAL A 358 23.74 0.83 18.06
N ILE A 359 22.54 0.63 17.47
CA ILE A 359 22.04 1.48 16.39
C ILE A 359 21.88 2.92 16.85
N LEU A 360 21.21 3.14 17.99
CA LEU A 360 20.97 4.47 18.51
C LEU A 360 22.26 5.20 18.92
N ALA A 361 23.21 4.49 19.56
CA ALA A 361 24.48 5.08 19.94
C ALA A 361 25.31 5.51 18.72
N LYS A 362 25.38 4.65 17.70
CA LYS A 362 26.16 4.93 16.48
C LYS A 362 25.51 5.97 15.57
N GLU A 363 24.18 6.02 15.49
CA GLU A 363 23.46 7.08 14.76
C GLU A 363 23.71 8.47 15.35
N LYS A 364 23.84 8.57 16.69
CA LYS A 364 24.21 9.82 17.37
C LYS A 364 25.65 10.21 17.12
N SER A 365 26.56 9.25 16.91
CA SER A 365 28.02 9.49 16.82
C SER A 365 28.49 9.93 15.43
N SER A 366 27.84 9.48 14.34
CA SER A 366 28.32 9.74 12.98
C SER A 366 27.21 9.85 11.94
N LYS A 367 27.26 10.95 11.15
CA LYS A 367 26.36 11.14 10.01
C LYS A 367 26.49 10.01 8.98
N MET A 368 27.71 9.57 8.71
CA MET A 368 27.99 8.48 7.76
C MET A 368 27.34 7.17 8.20
N PHE A 369 27.36 6.85 9.50
CA PHE A 369 26.74 5.66 10.04
C PHE A 369 25.22 5.70 9.92
N LYS A 370 24.60 6.86 10.07
CA LYS A 370 23.18 7.06 9.83
C LYS A 370 22.79 6.76 8.37
N TYR A 371 23.62 7.14 7.40
CA TYR A 371 23.42 6.81 5.99
C TYR A 371 23.57 5.29 5.74
N LEU A 372 24.58 4.67 6.34
CA LEU A 372 24.82 3.23 6.21
C LEU A 372 23.65 2.42 6.78
N ILE A 373 23.14 2.78 7.95
CA ILE A 373 21.99 2.11 8.56
C ILE A 373 20.76 2.24 7.65
N HIS A 374 20.49 3.45 7.16
CA HIS A 374 19.35 3.66 6.26
C HIS A 374 19.48 2.81 4.98
N PHE A 375 20.67 2.74 4.41
CA PHE A 375 20.97 1.89 3.26
C PHE A 375 20.72 0.40 3.56
N LEU A 376 21.18 -0.10 4.70
CA LEU A 376 21.02 -1.49 5.11
C LEU A 376 19.55 -1.87 5.31
N PHE A 377 18.68 -0.95 5.69
CA PHE A 377 17.24 -1.20 5.77
C PHE A 377 16.54 -1.07 4.42
N THR A 378 17.02 -0.20 3.54
CA THR A 378 16.44 -0.01 2.20
C THR A 378 16.78 -1.17 1.26
N LEU A 379 18.00 -1.71 1.35
CA LEU A 379 18.52 -2.70 0.43
C LEU A 379 17.67 -4.00 0.36
N PRO A 380 17.29 -4.65 1.48
CA PRO A 380 16.54 -5.91 1.41
C PRO A 380 15.18 -5.77 0.72
N SER A 381 14.45 -4.69 1.00
CA SER A 381 13.15 -4.45 0.38
C SER A 381 13.27 -4.16 -1.11
N SER A 382 14.27 -3.37 -1.51
CA SER A 382 14.51 -3.05 -2.91
C SER A 382 15.02 -4.26 -3.70
N VAL A 383 15.88 -5.10 -3.11
CA VAL A 383 16.34 -6.35 -3.75
C VAL A 383 15.19 -7.33 -3.92
N LEU A 384 14.32 -7.47 -2.91
CA LEU A 384 13.14 -8.32 -3.03
C LEU A 384 12.20 -7.79 -4.13
N ALA A 385 11.99 -6.48 -4.20
CA ALA A 385 11.20 -5.87 -5.26
C ALA A 385 11.80 -6.17 -6.65
N LEU A 386 13.12 -6.04 -6.80
CA LEU A 386 13.82 -6.38 -8.03
C LEU A 386 13.60 -7.83 -8.44
N ILE A 387 13.86 -8.78 -7.54
CA ILE A 387 13.75 -10.22 -7.82
C ILE A 387 12.34 -10.57 -8.28
N VAL A 388 11.32 -10.13 -7.53
CA VAL A 388 9.93 -10.46 -7.86
C VAL A 388 9.48 -9.80 -9.17
N THR A 389 9.86 -8.53 -9.41
CA THR A 389 9.53 -7.85 -10.67
C THR A 389 10.18 -8.52 -11.88
N LEU A 390 11.40 -9.07 -11.73
CA LEU A 390 12.04 -9.85 -12.79
C LEU A 390 11.38 -11.21 -13.00
N CYS A 391 10.87 -11.83 -11.91
CA CYS A 391 10.20 -13.13 -11.99
C CYS A 391 8.75 -13.05 -12.51
N ILE A 392 8.05 -11.93 -12.21
CA ILE A 392 6.65 -11.72 -12.58
C ILE A 392 6.55 -10.34 -13.25
N PRO A 393 6.91 -10.26 -14.54
CA PRO A 393 6.92 -8.98 -15.27
C PRO A 393 5.51 -8.48 -15.59
N ASP A 394 4.50 -9.35 -15.57
CA ASP A 394 3.11 -8.97 -15.82
C ASP A 394 2.51 -8.22 -14.62
N PHE A 395 2.07 -6.99 -14.89
CA PHE A 395 1.52 -6.10 -13.88
C PHE A 395 0.22 -6.64 -13.26
N GLU A 396 -0.66 -7.24 -14.09
CA GLU A 396 -1.97 -7.71 -13.63
C GLU A 396 -1.84 -8.96 -12.77
N VAL A 397 -1.02 -9.91 -13.20
CA VAL A 397 -0.73 -11.13 -12.44
C VAL A 397 -0.09 -10.77 -11.10
N LEU A 398 0.90 -9.87 -11.11
CA LEU A 398 1.57 -9.43 -9.88
C LEU A 398 0.59 -8.76 -8.90
N THR A 399 -0.22 -7.82 -9.38
CA THR A 399 -1.19 -7.13 -8.53
C THR A 399 -2.26 -8.07 -8.00
N SER A 400 -2.75 -9.02 -8.81
CA SER A 400 -3.79 -9.96 -8.41
C SER A 400 -3.32 -10.90 -7.30
N ILE A 401 -2.10 -11.43 -7.39
CA ILE A 401 -1.49 -12.27 -6.35
C ILE A 401 -1.37 -11.48 -5.03
N VAL A 402 -0.85 -10.26 -5.11
CA VAL A 402 -0.69 -9.40 -3.94
C VAL A 402 -2.02 -9.14 -3.24
N VAL A 403 -3.04 -8.75 -4.01
CA VAL A 403 -4.37 -8.45 -3.49
C VAL A 403 -4.99 -9.66 -2.83
N ALA A 404 -4.91 -10.81 -3.47
CA ALA A 404 -5.47 -12.04 -2.96
C ALA A 404 -4.93 -12.38 -1.56
N PHE A 405 -3.62 -12.29 -1.37
CA PHE A 405 -2.98 -12.69 -0.11
C PHE A 405 -2.92 -11.58 0.95
N THR A 406 -2.78 -10.32 0.57
CA THR A 406 -2.51 -9.25 1.53
C THR A 406 -3.71 -8.36 1.81
N VAL A 407 -4.33 -7.80 0.78
CA VAL A 407 -5.41 -6.82 0.94
C VAL A 407 -6.69 -7.51 1.40
N SER A 408 -7.11 -8.55 0.67
CA SER A 408 -8.32 -9.30 1.02
C SER A 408 -8.19 -9.95 2.40
N GLY A 409 -7.02 -10.54 2.70
CA GLY A 409 -6.75 -11.13 4.00
C GLY A 409 -6.85 -10.12 5.14
N SER A 410 -6.21 -8.96 5.03
CA SER A 410 -6.23 -7.95 6.08
C SER A 410 -7.62 -7.33 6.28
N GLN A 411 -8.33 -7.03 5.21
CA GLN A 411 -9.66 -6.42 5.28
C GLN A 411 -10.72 -7.39 5.81
N THR A 412 -10.54 -8.69 5.63
CA THR A 412 -11.40 -9.72 6.18
C THR A 412 -11.03 -10.05 7.64
N CYS A 413 -9.74 -10.18 7.94
CA CYS A 413 -9.27 -10.51 9.28
C CYS A 413 -9.57 -9.42 10.31
N LEU A 414 -9.45 -8.14 9.94
CA LEU A 414 -9.68 -7.03 10.86
C LEU A 414 -11.10 -7.02 11.46
N PRO A 415 -12.19 -7.04 10.65
CA PRO A 415 -13.54 -7.12 11.18
C PRO A 415 -13.80 -8.39 11.98
N THR A 416 -13.26 -9.54 11.53
CA THR A 416 -13.40 -10.83 12.24
C THR A 416 -12.75 -10.77 13.61
N MET A 417 -11.53 -10.27 13.69
CA MET A 417 -10.82 -10.13 14.95
C MET A 417 -11.50 -9.12 15.86
N ALA A 418 -11.93 -7.99 15.31
CA ALA A 418 -12.66 -6.97 16.05
C ALA A 418 -13.96 -7.52 16.63
N TRP A 419 -14.66 -8.36 15.88
CA TRP A 419 -15.87 -9.01 16.36
C TRP A 419 -15.59 -10.06 17.45
N TYR A 420 -14.72 -11.02 17.16
CA TYR A 420 -14.50 -12.16 18.06
C TYR A 420 -13.80 -11.73 19.36
N TYR A 421 -12.76 -10.92 19.28
CA TYR A 421 -11.98 -10.47 20.42
C TYR A 421 -12.52 -9.19 21.03
N GLY A 422 -13.14 -8.32 20.25
CA GLY A 422 -13.76 -7.10 20.74
C GLY A 422 -14.89 -7.38 21.73
N LEU A 423 -15.75 -8.35 21.47
CA LEU A 423 -16.79 -8.78 22.39
C LEU A 423 -16.21 -9.41 23.67
N LYS A 424 -15.16 -10.19 23.54
CA LYS A 424 -14.54 -10.91 24.67
C LYS A 424 -13.63 -10.03 25.52
N LEU A 425 -12.86 -9.16 24.90
CA LEU A 425 -11.87 -8.32 25.58
C LEU A 425 -12.46 -7.03 26.14
N PHE A 426 -13.41 -6.42 25.45
CA PHE A 426 -13.91 -5.11 25.82
C PHE A 426 -15.14 -5.13 26.74
N LYS A 427 -15.66 -6.29 27.17
CA LYS A 427 -16.83 -6.42 28.06
C LYS A 427 -17.84 -5.27 27.89
N LEU A 428 -18.09 -4.90 26.64
CA LEU A 428 -18.92 -3.77 26.30
C LEU A 428 -20.36 -4.04 26.79
N SER A 429 -21.03 -3.01 27.27
CA SER A 429 -22.48 -3.10 27.54
C SER A 429 -23.23 -3.47 26.25
N LYS A 430 -24.40 -4.11 26.36
CA LYS A 430 -25.21 -4.50 25.18
C LYS A 430 -25.50 -3.33 24.25
N GLU A 431 -25.60 -2.12 24.78
CA GLU A 431 -25.85 -0.90 24.01
C GLU A 431 -24.60 -0.41 23.29
N GLN A 432 -23.43 -0.49 23.94
CA GLN A 432 -22.13 -0.24 23.30
C GLN A 432 -21.80 -1.30 22.27
N GLN A 433 -22.17 -2.57 22.49
CA GLN A 433 -22.03 -3.64 21.53
C GLN A 433 -22.87 -3.39 20.27
N LYS A 434 -24.09 -2.85 20.39
CA LYS A 434 -24.97 -2.53 19.28
C LYS A 434 -24.44 -1.38 18.41
N ASN A 435 -23.78 -0.42 19.03
CA ASN A 435 -23.17 0.73 18.33
C ASN A 435 -21.74 0.48 17.88
N TRP A 436 -21.11 -0.57 18.40
CA TRP A 436 -19.77 -0.98 18.04
C TRP A 436 -19.82 -2.27 17.22
N VAL A 437 -18.73 -2.86 16.91
CA VAL A 437 -18.48 -4.00 16.02
C VAL A 437 -19.37 -5.26 16.25
N GLY A 438 -20.24 -5.27 17.24
CA GLY A 438 -21.11 -6.41 17.54
C GLY A 438 -22.37 -6.53 16.68
N ASN A 439 -22.48 -5.77 15.61
CA ASN A 439 -23.62 -5.88 14.70
C ASN A 439 -23.46 -7.14 13.82
N PRO A 440 -24.50 -7.99 13.66
CA PRO A 440 -24.46 -9.18 12.79
C PRO A 440 -23.99 -8.88 11.35
N SER A 441 -24.07 -7.63 10.89
CA SER A 441 -23.47 -7.21 9.62
C SER A 441 -21.96 -7.50 9.50
N PHE A 442 -21.20 -7.56 10.60
CA PHE A 442 -19.77 -7.92 10.53
C PHE A 442 -19.54 -9.39 10.21
N HIS A 443 -20.44 -10.28 10.62
CA HIS A 443 -20.38 -11.68 10.20
C HIS A 443 -20.60 -11.81 8.70
N VAL A 444 -21.57 -11.09 8.18
CA VAL A 444 -21.83 -11.06 6.73
C VAL A 444 -20.60 -10.54 5.99
N ILE A 445 -20.02 -9.43 6.44
CA ILE A 445 -18.78 -8.87 5.85
C ILE A 445 -17.63 -9.89 5.92
N THR A 446 -17.48 -10.60 7.05
CA THR A 446 -16.44 -11.61 7.20
C THR A 446 -16.67 -12.80 6.25
N VAL A 447 -17.87 -13.34 6.19
CA VAL A 447 -18.18 -14.49 5.31
C VAL A 447 -18.04 -14.11 3.84
N VAL A 448 -18.58 -12.97 3.44
CA VAL A 448 -18.45 -12.45 2.06
C VAL A 448 -16.99 -12.17 1.74
N GLY A 449 -16.24 -11.55 2.65
CA GLY A 449 -14.82 -11.30 2.50
C GLY A 449 -14.00 -12.58 2.35
N LEU A 450 -14.28 -13.63 3.11
CA LEU A 450 -13.62 -14.93 2.97
C LEU A 450 -13.91 -15.59 1.62
N ILE A 451 -15.16 -15.53 1.14
CA ILE A 451 -15.53 -16.04 -0.18
C ILE A 451 -14.79 -15.28 -1.28
N ILE A 452 -14.77 -13.94 -1.20
CA ILE A 452 -14.03 -13.10 -2.15
C ILE A 452 -12.54 -13.42 -2.10
N THR A 453 -11.93 -13.51 -0.91
CA THR A 453 -10.52 -13.86 -0.76
C THR A 453 -10.21 -15.22 -1.37
N GLY A 454 -11.02 -16.24 -1.10
CA GLY A 454 -10.85 -17.58 -1.68
C GLY A 454 -10.95 -17.57 -3.22
N TYR A 455 -11.92 -16.83 -3.75
CA TYR A 455 -12.08 -16.65 -5.19
C TYR A 455 -10.87 -15.94 -5.83
N LEU A 456 -10.37 -14.86 -5.21
CA LEU A 456 -9.21 -14.11 -5.71
C LEU A 456 -7.93 -14.95 -5.65
N VAL A 457 -7.72 -15.71 -4.57
CA VAL A 457 -6.56 -16.62 -4.47
C VAL A 457 -6.61 -17.68 -5.57
N ALA A 458 -7.76 -18.31 -5.78
CA ALA A 458 -7.90 -19.30 -6.83
C ALA A 458 -7.68 -18.72 -8.23
N GLY A 459 -8.27 -17.55 -8.52
CA GLY A 459 -8.13 -16.87 -9.81
C GLY A 459 -6.69 -16.41 -10.09
N SER A 460 -6.04 -15.81 -9.09
CA SER A 460 -4.66 -15.35 -9.23
C SER A 460 -3.68 -16.51 -9.43
N MET A 461 -3.87 -17.61 -8.70
CA MET A 461 -3.03 -18.80 -8.86
C MET A 461 -3.24 -19.48 -10.21
N TYR A 462 -4.49 -19.54 -10.68
CA TYR A 462 -4.77 -20.05 -12.01
C TYR A 462 -4.13 -19.19 -13.09
N SER A 463 -4.31 -17.87 -13.03
CA SER A 463 -3.69 -16.94 -13.97
C SER A 463 -2.16 -17.06 -13.98
N PHE A 464 -1.54 -17.19 -12.80
CA PHE A 464 -0.10 -17.40 -12.71
C PHE A 464 0.34 -18.72 -13.38
N VAL A 465 -0.36 -19.81 -13.13
CA VAL A 465 -0.06 -21.12 -13.70
C VAL A 465 -0.25 -21.09 -15.23
N ASP A 466 -1.34 -20.50 -15.70
CA ASP A 466 -1.64 -20.38 -17.12
C ASP A 466 -0.59 -19.54 -17.86
N THR A 467 -0.25 -18.37 -17.30
CA THR A 467 0.69 -17.43 -17.93
C THR A 467 2.15 -17.92 -17.89
N TYR A 468 2.59 -18.55 -16.78
CA TYR A 468 4.02 -18.82 -16.58
C TYR A 468 4.41 -20.29 -16.61
N ILE A 469 3.46 -21.21 -16.49
CA ILE A 469 3.77 -22.65 -16.44
C ILE A 469 3.22 -23.39 -17.65
N LEU A 470 2.02 -23.04 -18.11
CA LEU A 470 1.35 -23.74 -19.21
C LEU A 470 1.53 -23.07 -20.58
N SER A 471 1.86 -21.77 -20.62
CA SER A 471 2.17 -21.11 -21.89
C SER A 471 3.50 -21.61 -22.43
N ASP A 472 3.51 -22.05 -23.69
CA ASP A 472 4.73 -22.47 -24.42
C ASP A 472 5.72 -21.30 -24.58
N ASP A 473 5.22 -20.06 -24.56
CA ASP A 473 5.99 -18.80 -24.56
C ASP A 473 6.40 -18.39 -23.14
N GLY A 474 6.98 -19.26 -22.37
CA GLY A 474 7.37 -19.00 -20.97
C GLY A 474 7.98 -17.61 -20.77
N PRO A 475 7.96 -17.03 -19.56
CA PRO A 475 8.41 -15.66 -19.33
C PRO A 475 9.81 -15.52 -19.91
N SER A 476 9.98 -14.62 -20.88
CA SER A 476 11.29 -14.22 -21.37
C SER A 476 12.00 -13.47 -20.22
N PHE A 477 12.54 -14.24 -19.26
CA PHE A 477 13.35 -13.70 -18.16
C PHE A 477 14.56 -12.91 -18.69
N PHE A 478 14.96 -13.20 -19.89
CA PHE A 478 16.04 -12.53 -20.60
C PHE A 478 15.50 -12.04 -21.94
N CYS A 479 15.91 -10.84 -22.27
CA CYS A 479 15.61 -10.21 -23.54
C CYS A 479 15.82 -11.20 -24.70
N ASP A 480 14.78 -11.52 -25.44
CA ASP A 480 14.93 -12.23 -26.72
C ASP A 480 15.83 -11.37 -27.61
N SER A 481 16.96 -11.92 -27.95
CA SER A 481 18.01 -11.31 -28.78
C SER A 481 17.60 -11.16 -30.22
#